data_72ac5a620c4eebe21bebb3ea79f15480
#
_entry.id   72ac5a620c4eebe21bebb3ea79f15480
#
_cell.length_a   1.000
_cell.length_b   1.000
_cell.length_c   1.000
_cell.angle_alpha   90.00
_cell.angle_beta   90.00
_cell.angle_gamma   90.00
#
_symmetry.space_group_name_H-M   'P 1'
#
loop_
_entity.id
_entity.type
_entity.pdbx_description
1 polymer ?
#
loop_
_entity_poly.entity_id
_entity_poly.type
_entity_poly.pdbx_seq_one_letter_code
_entity_poly.pdbx_strand_id
1 'polypeptide(L)'
;MNKQQIMKDNKLIAEFMRVVFHDDDNQYYSSDGLYIGTTLQYDTSWEWLMPVVEKIECTKTDDEDNSDSFFNVMIEVFECNINGRDICICENGNTKLEATYRAVVEFITNK
;
A
#
# COMPACT_ATOMS: atom_id res chain seq x y z
N MET A 1 -9.13 -9.12 -10.55
CA MET A 1 -7.86 -9.75 -10.12
C MET A 1 -8.13 -11.16 -9.63
N ASN A 2 -7.23 -12.08 -9.87
CA ASN A 2 -7.42 -13.41 -9.33
C ASN A 2 -6.86 -13.51 -7.90
N LYS A 3 -7.28 -14.56 -7.20
CA LYS A 3 -6.94 -14.75 -5.80
C LYS A 3 -5.43 -14.87 -5.53
N GLN A 4 -4.72 -15.54 -6.44
CA GLN A 4 -3.28 -15.71 -6.28
C GLN A 4 -2.53 -14.38 -6.43
N GLN A 5 -2.97 -13.54 -7.35
CA GLN A 5 -2.37 -12.23 -7.54
C GLN A 5 -2.62 -11.34 -6.32
N ILE A 6 -3.83 -11.39 -5.78
CA ILE A 6 -4.17 -10.63 -4.57
C ILE A 6 -3.29 -11.06 -3.40
N MET A 7 -3.05 -12.35 -3.24
CA MET A 7 -2.19 -12.85 -2.17
C MET A 7 -0.76 -12.33 -2.30
N LYS A 8 -0.22 -12.33 -3.52
CA LYS A 8 1.12 -11.78 -3.77
C LYS A 8 1.17 -10.30 -3.47
N ASP A 9 0.17 -9.56 -3.94
CA ASP A 9 0.11 -8.11 -3.76
C ASP A 9 -0.02 -7.74 -2.29
N ASN A 10 -0.84 -8.49 -1.53
CA ASN A 10 -0.97 -8.28 -0.10
C ASN A 10 0.35 -8.52 0.63
N LYS A 11 1.12 -9.51 0.20
CA LYS A 11 2.45 -9.76 0.79
C LYS A 11 3.41 -8.62 0.50
N LEU A 12 3.37 -8.06 -0.71
CA LEU A 12 4.19 -6.90 -1.06
C LEU A 12 3.87 -5.71 -0.15
N ILE A 13 2.58 -5.46 0.07
CA ILE A 13 2.15 -4.39 0.96
C ILE A 13 2.61 -4.66 2.40
N ALA A 14 2.47 -5.90 2.85
CA ALA A 14 2.89 -6.29 4.19
C ALA A 14 4.39 -6.05 4.40
N GLU A 15 5.21 -6.36 3.41
CA GLU A 15 6.65 -6.10 3.47
C GLU A 15 6.94 -4.61 3.53
N PHE A 16 6.22 -3.82 2.74
CA PHE A 16 6.34 -2.36 2.75
C PHE A 16 5.98 -1.80 4.13
N MET A 17 4.98 -2.37 4.77
CA MET A 17 4.52 -1.96 6.11
C MET A 17 5.33 -2.61 7.23
N ARG A 18 6.30 -3.44 6.90
CA ARG A 18 7.13 -4.18 7.86
C ARG A 18 6.32 -5.08 8.79
N VAL A 19 5.31 -5.72 8.22
CA VAL A 19 4.52 -6.72 8.92
C VAL A 19 5.30 -8.03 8.95
N VAL A 20 5.30 -8.70 10.10
CA VAL A 20 6.03 -9.94 10.31
C VAL A 20 5.03 -11.10 10.46
N PHE A 21 5.28 -12.19 9.77
CA PHE A 21 4.50 -13.41 9.92
C PHE A 21 5.21 -14.36 10.90
N HIS A 22 4.48 -14.81 11.91
CA HIS A 22 4.99 -15.76 12.89
C HIS A 22 4.51 -17.16 12.54
N ASP A 23 5.43 -18.03 12.17
CA ASP A 23 5.11 -19.42 11.80
C ASP A 23 4.56 -20.22 12.96
N ASP A 24 4.91 -19.87 14.18
CA ASP A 24 4.51 -20.62 15.39
C ASP A 24 3.00 -20.63 15.59
N ASP A 25 2.35 -19.50 15.30
CA ASP A 25 0.91 -19.37 15.49
C ASP A 25 0.16 -18.99 14.22
N ASN A 26 0.88 -18.94 13.08
CA ASN A 26 0.32 -18.59 11.76
C ASN A 26 -0.40 -17.24 11.77
N GLN A 27 0.18 -16.23 12.44
CA GLN A 27 -0.43 -14.91 12.56
C GLN A 27 0.54 -13.82 12.17
N TYR A 28 -0.03 -12.66 11.82
CA TYR A 28 0.73 -11.49 11.41
C TYR A 28 0.82 -10.48 12.56
N TYR A 29 1.99 -9.87 12.69
CA TYR A 29 2.25 -8.86 13.73
C TYR A 29 2.93 -7.65 13.09
N SER A 30 2.69 -6.47 13.67
CA SER A 30 3.40 -5.27 13.26
C SER A 30 4.87 -5.36 13.69
N SER A 31 5.70 -4.45 13.20
CA SER A 31 7.10 -4.39 13.61
C SER A 31 7.27 -4.13 15.11
N ASP A 32 6.24 -3.54 15.74
CA ASP A 32 6.22 -3.27 17.18
C ASP A 32 5.73 -4.47 18.00
N GLY A 33 5.37 -5.57 17.36
CA GLY A 33 4.88 -6.75 18.02
C GLY A 33 3.37 -6.77 18.28
N LEU A 34 2.63 -5.81 17.71
CA LEU A 34 1.18 -5.76 17.86
C LEU A 34 0.52 -6.75 16.92
N TYR A 35 -0.46 -7.48 17.44
CA TYR A 35 -1.22 -8.46 16.66
C TYR A 35 -2.05 -7.76 15.59
N ILE A 36 -1.94 -8.24 14.35
CA ILE A 36 -2.67 -7.70 13.21
C ILE A 36 -3.81 -8.62 12.78
N GLY A 37 -3.56 -9.92 12.72
CA GLY A 37 -4.57 -10.88 12.31
C GLY A 37 -3.99 -12.12 11.67
N THR A 38 -4.88 -12.99 11.22
CA THR A 38 -4.50 -14.24 10.55
C THR A 38 -4.51 -14.11 9.03
N THR A 39 -5.13 -13.06 8.50
CA THR A 39 -5.29 -12.86 7.06
C THR A 39 -5.02 -11.40 6.74
N LEU A 40 -4.26 -11.16 5.67
CA LEU A 40 -4.02 -9.79 5.18
C LEU A 40 -5.25 -9.32 4.42
N GLN A 41 -5.76 -8.12 4.73
CA GLN A 41 -7.02 -7.60 4.21
C GLN A 41 -6.87 -6.26 3.48
N TYR A 42 -5.70 -6.00 2.90
CA TYR A 42 -5.46 -4.72 2.21
C TYR A 42 -6.39 -4.50 1.02
N ASP A 43 -6.83 -5.59 0.39
CA ASP A 43 -7.69 -5.52 -0.79
C ASP A 43 -9.18 -5.35 -0.47
N THR A 44 -9.58 -5.59 0.78
CA THR A 44 -10.99 -5.59 1.17
C THR A 44 -11.35 -4.63 2.29
N SER A 45 -10.39 -4.00 2.92
CA SER A 45 -10.65 -3.16 4.09
C SER A 45 -9.89 -1.85 4.05
N TRP A 46 -10.63 -0.73 4.18
CA TRP A 46 -10.02 0.59 4.30
C TRP A 46 -9.21 0.71 5.58
N GLU A 47 -9.61 0.06 6.66
CA GLU A 47 -8.85 0.08 7.90
C GLU A 47 -7.44 -0.48 7.73
N TRP A 48 -7.29 -1.43 6.81
CA TRP A 48 -5.99 -2.00 6.49
C TRP A 48 -5.23 -1.14 5.48
N LEU A 49 -5.93 -0.60 4.48
CA LEU A 49 -5.29 0.09 3.37
C LEU A 49 -4.91 1.53 3.67
N MET A 50 -5.71 2.26 4.44
CA MET A 50 -5.43 3.68 4.71
C MET A 50 -4.09 3.92 5.40
N PRO A 51 -3.65 3.11 6.37
CA PRO A 51 -2.31 3.30 6.93
C PRO A 51 -1.20 3.17 5.88
N VAL A 52 -1.41 2.34 4.84
CA VAL A 52 -0.46 2.20 3.75
C VAL A 52 -0.41 3.49 2.93
N VAL A 53 -1.58 4.05 2.62
CA VAL A 53 -1.69 5.34 1.91
C VAL A 53 -0.97 6.43 2.71
N GLU A 54 -1.20 6.49 4.02
CA GLU A 54 -0.54 7.46 4.88
C GLU A 54 0.98 7.31 4.87
N LYS A 55 1.46 6.06 4.86
CA LYS A 55 2.90 5.82 4.79
C LYS A 55 3.49 6.31 3.47
N ILE A 56 2.77 6.11 2.36
CA ILE A 56 3.19 6.62 1.06
C ILE A 56 3.26 8.14 1.09
N GLU A 57 2.25 8.78 1.66
CA GLU A 57 2.21 10.24 1.76
C GLU A 57 3.32 10.80 2.67
N CYS A 58 3.84 9.99 3.58
CA CYS A 58 4.95 10.37 4.45
C CYS A 58 6.31 9.98 3.87
N THR A 59 6.33 9.33 2.70
CA THR A 59 7.58 8.94 2.04
C THR A 59 8.07 10.12 1.19
N LYS A 60 9.33 10.48 1.38
CA LYS A 60 9.93 11.56 0.60
C LYS A 60 10.25 11.10 -0.81
N THR A 61 10.08 11.99 -1.78
CA THR A 61 10.52 11.74 -3.13
C THR A 61 12.06 11.78 -3.16
N ASP A 62 12.67 11.13 -4.15
CA ASP A 62 14.12 11.10 -4.29
C ASP A 62 14.66 12.38 -4.94
N ASP A 63 14.23 13.52 -4.45
CA ASP A 63 14.64 14.81 -4.95
C ASP A 63 15.73 15.39 -4.04
N GLU A 64 16.96 15.38 -4.53
CA GLU A 64 18.08 15.90 -3.77
C GLU A 64 18.01 17.42 -3.53
N ASP A 65 17.33 18.14 -4.42
CA ASP A 65 17.23 19.59 -4.34
C ASP A 65 16.08 20.07 -3.47
N ASN A 66 15.15 19.17 -3.12
CA ASN A 66 13.98 19.54 -2.33
C ASN A 66 13.63 18.42 -1.35
N SER A 67 14.33 18.40 -0.24
CA SER A 67 14.19 17.35 0.77
C SER A 67 12.82 17.30 1.45
N ASP A 68 11.97 18.30 1.22
CA ASP A 68 10.65 18.38 1.84
C ASP A 68 9.51 17.90 0.94
N SER A 69 9.84 17.34 -0.23
CA SER A 69 8.82 16.82 -1.14
C SER A 69 8.38 15.43 -0.75
N PHE A 70 7.07 15.24 -0.68
CA PHE A 70 6.45 13.95 -0.37
C PHE A 70 5.57 13.51 -1.52
N PHE A 71 5.27 12.20 -1.58
CA PHE A 71 4.31 11.70 -2.54
C PHE A 71 2.91 12.17 -2.18
N ASN A 72 2.11 12.40 -3.20
CA ASN A 72 0.72 12.82 -3.05
C ASN A 72 -0.19 11.72 -3.55
N VAL A 73 -1.17 11.32 -2.74
CA VAL A 73 -2.15 10.30 -3.10
C VAL A 73 -3.52 10.97 -3.24
N MET A 74 -4.11 10.85 -4.42
CA MET A 74 -5.45 11.38 -4.70
C MET A 74 -6.39 10.23 -4.99
N ILE A 75 -7.44 10.10 -4.18
CA ILE A 75 -8.40 9.02 -4.30
C ILE A 75 -9.73 9.57 -4.83
N GLU A 76 -10.14 9.09 -5.99
CA GLU A 76 -11.41 9.48 -6.62
C GLU A 76 -12.34 8.26 -6.68
N VAL A 77 -13.54 8.46 -7.25
CA VAL A 77 -14.59 7.42 -7.20
C VAL A 77 -14.12 6.08 -7.79
N PHE A 78 -13.52 6.11 -8.98
CA PHE A 78 -13.03 4.90 -9.64
C PHE A 78 -11.57 4.99 -10.01
N GLU A 79 -10.82 5.89 -9.41
CA GLU A 79 -9.45 6.17 -9.80
C GLU A 79 -8.62 6.56 -8.60
N CYS A 80 -7.36 6.16 -8.59
CA CYS A 80 -6.39 6.61 -7.60
C CYS A 80 -5.11 7.02 -8.28
N ASN A 81 -4.62 8.19 -7.93
CA ASN A 81 -3.38 8.75 -8.48
C ASN A 81 -2.35 8.92 -7.37
N ILE A 82 -1.13 8.44 -7.63
CA ILE A 82 0.00 8.67 -6.72
C ILE A 82 1.06 9.42 -7.51
N ASN A 83 1.34 10.63 -7.08
CA ASN A 83 2.25 11.53 -7.78
C ASN A 83 3.46 11.88 -6.92
N GLY A 84 4.64 11.78 -7.50
CA GLY A 84 5.87 12.31 -6.95
C GLY A 84 6.55 13.13 -8.03
N ARG A 85 7.82 13.47 -7.82
CA ARG A 85 8.53 14.32 -8.77
C ARG A 85 8.62 13.69 -10.17
N ASP A 86 9.05 12.44 -10.24
CA ASP A 86 9.25 11.73 -11.51
C ASP A 86 8.34 10.52 -11.67
N ILE A 87 7.35 10.39 -10.76
CA ILE A 87 6.45 9.24 -10.75
C ILE A 87 5.02 9.75 -10.85
N CYS A 88 4.29 9.18 -11.78
CA CYS A 88 2.86 9.44 -11.92
C CYS A 88 2.17 8.10 -12.12
N ILE A 89 1.50 7.63 -11.07
CA ILE A 89 0.77 6.38 -11.09
C ILE A 89 -0.71 6.70 -11.12
N CYS A 90 -1.42 6.14 -12.10
CA CYS A 90 -2.85 6.33 -12.23
C CYS A 90 -3.48 4.96 -12.45
N GLU A 91 -4.30 4.51 -11.52
CA GLU A 91 -4.98 3.22 -11.61
C GLU A 91 -6.48 3.38 -11.45
N ASN A 92 -7.21 2.57 -12.19
CA ASN A 92 -8.66 2.53 -12.17
C ASN A 92 -9.15 1.24 -11.55
N GLY A 93 -10.35 1.25 -11.01
CA GLY A 93 -11.00 0.06 -10.47
C GLY A 93 -12.50 0.21 -10.47
N ASN A 94 -13.20 -0.84 -10.08
CA ASN A 94 -14.65 -0.84 -9.99
C ASN A 94 -15.15 -0.11 -8.73
N THR A 95 -14.26 0.09 -7.75
CA THR A 95 -14.53 0.81 -6.51
C THR A 95 -13.33 1.67 -6.16
N LYS A 96 -13.53 2.65 -5.24
CA LYS A 96 -12.42 3.44 -4.69
C LYS A 96 -11.36 2.54 -4.08
N LEU A 97 -11.79 1.55 -3.33
CA LEU A 97 -10.88 0.63 -2.65
C LEU A 97 -10.01 -0.11 -3.66
N GLU A 98 -10.62 -0.65 -4.71
CA GLU A 98 -9.88 -1.39 -5.74
C GLU A 98 -8.89 -0.49 -6.47
N ALA A 99 -9.31 0.71 -6.87
CA ALA A 99 -8.42 1.65 -7.54
C ALA A 99 -7.23 2.03 -6.65
N THR A 100 -7.49 2.32 -5.39
CA THR A 100 -6.45 2.68 -4.42
C THR A 100 -5.50 1.50 -4.19
N TYR A 101 -6.05 0.31 -4.02
CA TYR A 101 -5.25 -0.90 -3.84
C TYR A 101 -4.30 -1.12 -5.02
N ARG A 102 -4.80 -1.01 -6.25
CA ARG A 102 -3.98 -1.17 -7.45
C ARG A 102 -2.87 -0.13 -7.53
N ALA A 103 -3.19 1.12 -7.21
CA ALA A 103 -2.20 2.19 -7.23
C ALA A 103 -1.11 1.96 -6.18
N VAL A 104 -1.49 1.54 -4.99
CA VAL A 104 -0.56 1.23 -3.91
C VAL A 104 0.38 0.10 -4.31
N VAL A 105 -0.16 -0.98 -4.87
CA VAL A 105 0.65 -2.12 -5.31
C VAL A 105 1.65 -1.69 -6.39
N GLU A 106 1.20 -0.89 -7.35
CA GLU A 106 2.08 -0.39 -8.41
C GLU A 106 3.19 0.49 -7.84
N PHE A 107 2.86 1.35 -6.89
CA PHE A 107 3.85 2.20 -6.22
C PHE A 107 4.94 1.35 -5.55
N ILE A 108 4.54 0.33 -4.82
CA ILE A 108 5.48 -0.54 -4.10
C ILE A 108 6.34 -1.34 -5.08
N THR A 109 5.74 -1.83 -6.15
CA THR A 109 6.43 -2.63 -7.16
C THR A 109 7.50 -1.82 -7.89
N ASN A 110 7.25 -0.54 -8.14
CA ASN A 110 8.16 0.34 -8.88
C ASN A 110 9.12 1.12 -7.98
N LYS A 111 9.09 0.85 -6.72
CA LYS A 111 9.92 1.56 -5.76
C LYS A 111 11.39 1.13 -5.81
#